data_d5305926bcd89d18df88e8511f8b8de7
#
_entry.id   d5305926bcd89d18df88e8511f8b8de7
#
_cell.length_a   1.000
_cell.length_b   1.000
_cell.length_c   1.000
_cell.angle_alpha   90.00
_cell.angle_beta   90.00
_cell.angle_gamma   90.00
#
_symmetry.space_group_name_H-M   'P 1'
#
loop_
_entity.id
_entity.type
_entity.pdbx_description
1 polymer ?
#
loop_
_entity_poly.entity_id
_entity_poly.type
_entity_poly.pdbx_seq_one_letter_code
_entity_poly.pdbx_strand_id
1 'polypeptide(L)'
;MTSATPSPASSSSPSSPSGSRDGSVLGADPLAGLNPDANTRTPHRHSPDAHNCAEHDQDGPQASGGFVRPARAEDLTAIGQVQAATMLASLEAGHTAEHSAPLPQGVRAMIAAPVIAAGWEAAVTEPPSPEHHVLVATTAQADAVSRTVVGLLGLAPTQSMDAEGHVDEAGVQAVEVTALGVEPASQRRGHGSRLLAAAVDLARQDGARALVAWAVRGDESVSRLLASVGMAPTGAHRVLGVGEGITEDCWAASL
;
A
#
# COMPACT_ATOMS: atom_id res chain seq x y z
N MET A 1 -20.70 71.42 14.40
CA MET A 1 -19.53 72.23 14.63
C MET A 1 -18.31 71.35 14.56
N THR A 2 -17.53 71.57 13.53
CA THR A 2 -16.09 71.44 13.33
C THR A 2 -15.49 70.05 13.48
N SER A 3 -15.29 69.35 12.38
CA SER A 3 -14.10 69.36 11.50
C SER A 3 -12.77 69.17 12.22
N ALA A 4 -12.11 68.08 11.98
CA ALA A 4 -10.68 67.98 11.64
C ALA A 4 -10.22 66.62 11.28
N THR A 5 -9.92 66.44 9.99
CA THR A 5 -8.98 65.42 9.45
C THR A 5 -7.56 65.93 9.74
N PRO A 6 -6.59 65.05 9.86
CA PRO A 6 -5.45 65.14 8.96
C PRO A 6 -5.00 63.76 8.37
N SER A 7 -4.62 63.84 7.13
CA SER A 7 -3.74 62.93 6.36
C SER A 7 -2.26 63.30 6.61
N PRO A 8 -1.30 62.59 5.90
CA PRO A 8 -0.74 61.26 6.11
C PRO A 8 0.78 61.35 6.44
N ALA A 9 1.36 60.31 6.93
CA ALA A 9 2.82 60.20 7.04
C ALA A 9 3.31 58.81 6.57
N SER A 10 4.01 58.84 5.44
CA SER A 10 5.31 58.27 5.09
C SER A 10 5.61 56.84 5.43
N SER A 11 5.57 56.03 4.38
CA SER A 11 6.50 54.97 3.96
C SER A 11 7.75 54.75 4.83
N SER A 12 7.86 53.57 5.36
CA SER A 12 9.14 52.89 5.57
C SER A 12 8.93 51.39 5.38
N SER A 13 9.49 50.89 4.30
CA SER A 13 9.63 49.44 4.00
C SER A 13 10.64 48.82 4.95
N PRO A 14 10.37 47.71 5.61
CA PRO A 14 11.42 46.90 6.19
C PRO A 14 11.88 45.86 5.19
N SER A 15 13.19 45.79 5.08
CA SER A 15 14.01 44.85 4.35
C SER A 15 13.62 43.40 4.62
N SER A 16 13.53 42.61 3.57
CA SER A 16 13.38 41.15 3.60
C SER A 16 14.55 40.49 4.32
N PRO A 17 14.34 39.59 5.28
CA PRO A 17 15.35 38.62 5.63
C PRO A 17 15.34 37.49 4.59
N SER A 18 16.51 37.27 4.00
CA SER A 18 16.83 36.05 3.23
C SER A 18 16.71 34.85 4.17
N GLY A 19 15.57 34.22 4.20
CA GLY A 19 15.35 32.92 4.82
C GLY A 19 15.81 31.83 3.86
N SER A 20 16.83 31.11 4.26
CA SER A 20 17.21 29.83 3.65
C SER A 20 15.96 28.95 3.50
N ARG A 21 15.60 28.67 2.27
CA ARG A 21 14.63 27.63 1.96
C ARG A 21 15.33 26.31 2.19
N ASP A 22 15.05 25.68 3.32
CA ASP A 22 15.22 24.24 3.46
C ASP A 22 14.41 23.58 2.35
N GLY A 23 15.13 22.99 1.41
CA GLY A 23 14.55 22.26 0.30
C GLY A 23 13.90 21.00 0.81
N SER A 24 12.59 21.07 1.02
CA SER A 24 11.76 19.88 1.06
C SER A 24 11.89 19.20 -0.30
N VAL A 25 12.65 18.10 -0.35
CA VAL A 25 12.81 17.26 -1.54
C VAL A 25 11.51 16.46 -1.71
N LEU A 26 10.50 17.12 -2.26
CA LEU A 26 9.32 16.49 -2.80
C LEU A 26 9.62 16.21 -4.28
N GLY A 27 9.71 14.94 -4.65
CA GLY A 27 9.68 14.55 -6.05
C GLY A 27 10.95 13.93 -6.60
N ALA A 28 11.46 12.87 -5.96
CA ALA A 28 12.18 11.88 -6.73
C ALA A 28 11.13 11.01 -7.44
N ASP A 29 11.26 10.82 -8.75
CA ASP A 29 10.50 9.85 -9.52
C ASP A 29 10.58 8.49 -8.79
N PRO A 30 9.49 7.92 -8.28
CA PRO A 30 9.52 6.65 -7.56
C PRO A 30 10.06 5.50 -8.41
N LEU A 31 10.20 5.70 -9.72
CA LEU A 31 10.69 4.71 -10.67
C LEU A 31 12.13 4.94 -11.13
N ALA A 32 12.78 6.05 -10.77
CA ALA A 32 14.12 6.41 -11.24
C ALA A 32 15.24 5.43 -10.81
N GLY A 33 14.97 4.52 -9.89
CA GLY A 33 15.91 3.49 -9.42
C GLY A 33 15.70 2.10 -10.00
N LEU A 34 14.70 1.88 -10.85
CA LEU A 34 14.39 0.57 -11.41
C LEU A 34 15.21 0.33 -12.68
N ASN A 35 16.27 -0.46 -12.57
CA ASN A 35 17.12 -0.84 -13.68
C ASN A 35 16.48 -2.00 -14.47
N PRO A 36 16.12 -1.85 -15.77
CA PRO A 36 15.42 -2.89 -16.54
C PRO A 36 16.29 -4.12 -16.89
N ASP A 37 17.61 -4.07 -16.67
CA ASP A 37 18.53 -5.10 -17.18
C ASP A 37 18.91 -6.21 -16.16
N ALA A 38 18.28 -6.27 -14.99
CA ALA A 38 18.68 -7.21 -13.93
C ALA A 38 18.11 -8.64 -14.07
N ASN A 39 17.47 -9.01 -15.18
CA ASN A 39 16.83 -10.33 -15.30
C ASN A 39 17.25 -11.13 -16.55
N THR A 40 18.56 -11.29 -16.78
CA THR A 40 19.07 -12.29 -17.73
C THR A 40 19.55 -13.52 -16.95
N ARG A 41 18.64 -14.43 -16.64
CA ARG A 41 18.98 -15.80 -16.25
C ARG A 41 19.02 -16.68 -17.50
N THR A 42 20.21 -17.16 -17.81
CA THR A 42 20.51 -18.19 -18.82
C THR A 42 19.73 -19.49 -18.54
N PRO A 43 19.10 -20.11 -19.52
CA PRO A 43 18.45 -21.40 -19.31
C PRO A 43 19.48 -22.54 -19.23
N HIS A 44 19.56 -23.20 -18.10
CA HIS A 44 20.25 -24.48 -18.00
C HIS A 44 19.42 -25.59 -18.63
N ARG A 45 20.02 -26.21 -19.64
CA ARG A 45 19.54 -27.41 -20.34
C ARG A 45 19.71 -28.60 -19.41
N HIS A 46 18.64 -29.29 -19.04
CA HIS A 46 18.70 -30.60 -18.40
C HIS A 46 18.35 -31.68 -19.40
N SER A 47 19.27 -32.65 -19.52
CA SER A 47 19.06 -33.93 -20.21
C SER A 47 18.14 -34.86 -19.40
N PRO A 48 17.35 -35.74 -20.05
CA PRO A 48 16.52 -36.66 -19.37
C PRO A 48 17.29 -37.97 -19.11
N ASP A 49 17.45 -38.37 -17.86
CA ASP A 49 17.76 -39.75 -17.50
C ASP A 49 16.68 -40.26 -16.54
N ALA A 50 16.09 -41.36 -16.97
CA ALA A 50 15.08 -42.10 -16.27
C ALA A 50 15.68 -42.93 -15.14
N HIS A 51 15.12 -42.85 -13.94
CA HIS A 51 15.12 -43.98 -12.98
C HIS A 51 13.97 -43.86 -11.98
N ASN A 52 13.06 -44.78 -12.15
CA ASN A 52 12.47 -45.73 -11.20
C ASN A 52 11.81 -45.24 -9.89
N CYS A 53 10.59 -45.73 -9.82
CA CYS A 53 9.61 -45.58 -8.73
C CYS A 53 10.12 -45.99 -7.35
N ALA A 54 9.81 -45.15 -6.37
CA ALA A 54 9.51 -45.59 -5.01
C ALA A 54 8.40 -44.67 -4.47
N GLU A 55 7.29 -45.29 -4.11
CA GLU A 55 6.19 -44.69 -3.38
C GLU A 55 6.77 -44.10 -2.09
N HIS A 56 6.73 -42.77 -1.95
CA HIS A 56 6.97 -42.10 -0.69
C HIS A 56 5.71 -41.31 -0.34
N ASP A 57 5.21 -41.60 0.84
CA ASP A 57 4.10 -40.96 1.52
C ASP A 57 4.04 -39.44 1.29
N GLN A 58 2.91 -39.02 0.71
CA GLN A 58 2.58 -37.63 0.48
C GLN A 58 2.03 -37.00 1.78
N ASP A 59 2.89 -36.73 2.73
CA ASP A 59 2.66 -35.73 3.75
C ASP A 59 3.43 -34.42 3.40
N GLY A 60 3.17 -33.91 2.21
CA GLY A 60 3.48 -32.52 1.90
C GLY A 60 2.53 -31.61 2.68
N PRO A 61 2.98 -30.42 3.15
CA PRO A 61 2.09 -29.49 3.82
C PRO A 61 0.91 -29.20 2.90
N GLN A 62 -0.27 -29.60 3.31
CA GLN A 62 -1.52 -29.33 2.60
C GLN A 62 -1.58 -27.84 2.37
N ALA A 63 -1.45 -27.42 1.10
CA ALA A 63 -1.63 -26.03 0.71
C ALA A 63 -3.03 -25.65 1.18
N SER A 64 -3.08 -24.89 2.26
CA SER A 64 -4.33 -24.35 2.79
C SER A 64 -4.97 -23.55 1.66
N GLY A 65 -6.07 -24.10 1.09
CA GLY A 65 -6.70 -23.63 -0.13
C GLY A 65 -7.34 -22.25 0.06
N GLY A 66 -6.49 -21.22 0.14
CA GLY A 66 -6.92 -19.85 0.14
C GLY A 66 -7.07 -19.34 -1.29
N PHE A 67 -8.16 -18.62 -1.56
CA PHE A 67 -8.46 -18.04 -2.86
C PHE A 67 -8.46 -16.52 -2.77
N VAL A 68 -8.04 -15.87 -3.86
CA VAL A 68 -8.21 -14.43 -4.05
C VAL A 68 -9.32 -14.22 -5.07
N ARG A 69 -10.22 -13.29 -4.79
CA ARG A 69 -11.30 -12.91 -5.69
C ARG A 69 -11.65 -11.43 -5.52
N PRO A 70 -12.36 -10.82 -6.48
CA PRO A 70 -12.97 -9.52 -6.26
C PRO A 70 -13.88 -9.52 -5.03
N ALA A 71 -13.86 -8.39 -4.32
CA ALA A 71 -14.74 -8.15 -3.17
C ALA A 71 -16.19 -8.00 -3.61
N ARG A 72 -17.12 -8.27 -2.70
CA ARG A 72 -18.55 -8.12 -2.88
C ARG A 72 -19.14 -7.34 -1.71
N ALA A 73 -20.34 -6.81 -1.86
CA ALA A 73 -21.03 -6.08 -0.79
C ALA A 73 -21.13 -6.90 0.53
N GLU A 74 -21.32 -8.22 0.41
CA GLU A 74 -21.35 -9.13 1.57
C GLU A 74 -20.04 -9.22 2.36
N ASP A 75 -18.90 -8.83 1.75
CA ASP A 75 -17.58 -8.86 2.38
C ASP A 75 -17.27 -7.61 3.20
N LEU A 76 -18.03 -6.53 3.05
CA LEU A 76 -17.73 -5.20 3.61
C LEU A 76 -17.44 -5.23 5.11
N THR A 77 -18.25 -5.96 5.88
CA THR A 77 -18.03 -6.10 7.33
C THR A 77 -16.69 -6.75 7.64
N ALA A 78 -16.33 -7.81 6.93
CA ALA A 78 -15.07 -8.51 7.12
C ALA A 78 -13.87 -7.68 6.63
N ILE A 79 -14.01 -6.96 5.51
CA ILE A 79 -13.02 -5.99 5.01
C ILE A 79 -12.73 -4.94 6.08
N GLY A 80 -13.77 -4.33 6.66
CA GLY A 80 -13.60 -3.35 7.72
C GLY A 80 -12.88 -3.90 8.95
N GLN A 81 -13.19 -5.13 9.36
CA GLN A 81 -12.51 -5.80 10.47
C GLN A 81 -11.04 -6.08 10.19
N VAL A 82 -10.72 -6.66 9.02
CA VAL A 82 -9.34 -6.95 8.62
C VAL A 82 -8.54 -5.66 8.52
N GLN A 83 -9.07 -4.62 7.88
CA GLN A 83 -8.34 -3.36 7.73
C GLN A 83 -8.16 -2.64 9.07
N ALA A 84 -9.16 -2.60 9.93
CA ALA A 84 -9.02 -1.99 11.24
C ALA A 84 -7.90 -2.66 12.05
N ALA A 85 -7.87 -3.99 12.07
CA ALA A 85 -6.85 -4.75 12.80
C ALA A 85 -5.44 -4.53 12.23
N THR A 86 -5.28 -4.55 10.90
CA THR A 86 -3.98 -4.39 10.25
C THR A 86 -3.49 -2.94 10.30
N MET A 87 -4.36 -1.96 10.08
CA MET A 87 -4.05 -0.53 10.22
C MET A 87 -3.58 -0.22 11.65
N LEU A 88 -4.29 -0.72 12.65
CA LEU A 88 -3.89 -0.52 14.05
C LEU A 88 -2.50 -1.10 14.31
N ALA A 89 -2.23 -2.32 13.85
CA ALA A 89 -0.93 -2.96 14.03
C ALA A 89 0.21 -2.18 13.34
N SER A 90 -0.01 -1.71 12.10
CA SER A 90 0.96 -0.89 11.36
C SER A 90 1.25 0.43 12.06
N LEU A 91 0.20 1.17 12.48
CA LEU A 91 0.37 2.45 13.17
C LEU A 91 1.04 2.28 14.54
N GLU A 92 0.74 1.21 15.27
CA GLU A 92 1.44 0.88 16.53
C GLU A 92 2.91 0.59 16.31
N ALA A 93 3.24 -0.17 15.28
CA ALA A 93 4.63 -0.48 14.91
C ALA A 93 5.38 0.81 14.54
N GLY A 94 4.82 1.65 13.66
CA GLY A 94 5.44 2.90 13.24
C GLY A 94 5.61 3.89 14.39
N HIS A 95 4.57 4.12 15.16
CA HIS A 95 4.64 5.03 16.30
C HIS A 95 5.68 4.59 17.35
N THR A 96 5.74 3.28 17.62
CA THR A 96 6.76 2.73 18.51
C THR A 96 8.17 2.90 17.96
N ALA A 97 8.35 2.69 16.65
CA ALA A 97 9.64 2.83 16.00
C ALA A 97 10.15 4.28 15.98
N GLU A 98 9.27 5.26 15.75
CA GLU A 98 9.65 6.67 15.62
C GLU A 98 9.68 7.40 16.96
N HIS A 99 8.76 7.10 17.88
CA HIS A 99 8.59 7.86 19.13
C HIS A 99 8.96 7.06 20.38
N SER A 100 9.30 5.77 20.25
CA SER A 100 9.56 4.87 21.39
C SER A 100 8.42 4.85 22.42
N ALA A 101 7.20 5.06 21.97
CA ALA A 101 5.99 5.19 22.77
C ALA A 101 4.82 4.42 22.15
N PRO A 102 3.83 3.99 22.93
CA PRO A 102 2.62 3.37 22.40
C PRO A 102 1.78 4.39 21.62
N LEU A 103 1.06 3.92 20.60
CA LEU A 103 0.11 4.75 19.85
C LEU A 103 -0.92 5.38 20.80
N PRO A 104 -1.21 6.71 20.69
CA PRO A 104 -2.15 7.38 21.55
C PRO A 104 -3.55 6.74 21.53
N GLN A 105 -4.20 6.64 22.69
CA GLN A 105 -5.51 6.00 22.81
C GLN A 105 -6.59 6.68 21.95
N GLY A 106 -6.52 8.00 21.77
CA GLY A 106 -7.44 8.73 20.89
C GLY A 106 -7.35 8.29 19.43
N VAL A 107 -6.13 8.01 18.94
CA VAL A 107 -5.92 7.48 17.58
C VAL A 107 -6.49 6.08 17.46
N ARG A 108 -6.22 5.21 18.43
CA ARG A 108 -6.80 3.84 18.46
C ARG A 108 -8.33 3.86 18.40
N ALA A 109 -8.96 4.78 19.13
CA ALA A 109 -10.42 4.90 19.19
C ALA A 109 -11.04 5.37 17.86
N MET A 110 -10.28 6.04 17.00
CA MET A 110 -10.75 6.45 15.67
C MET A 110 -10.76 5.30 14.65
N ILE A 111 -10.01 4.22 14.90
CA ILE A 111 -9.93 3.07 13.99
C ILE A 111 -11.10 2.13 14.29
N ALA A 112 -12.25 2.41 13.67
CA ALA A 112 -13.49 1.68 13.89
C ALA A 112 -13.87 0.86 12.66
N ALA A 113 -13.93 -0.46 12.80
CA ALA A 113 -14.24 -1.36 11.68
C ALA A 113 -15.53 -1.03 10.91
N PRO A 114 -16.65 -0.63 11.56
CA PRO A 114 -17.86 -0.24 10.82
C PRO A 114 -17.68 1.02 9.97
N VAL A 115 -16.89 2.00 10.43
CA VAL A 115 -16.60 3.23 9.68
C VAL A 115 -15.72 2.91 8.47
N ILE A 116 -14.73 2.06 8.65
CA ILE A 116 -13.86 1.58 7.57
C ILE A 116 -14.68 0.79 6.55
N ALA A 117 -15.56 -0.12 6.99
CA ALA A 117 -16.45 -0.89 6.12
C ALA A 117 -17.33 0.03 5.24
N ALA A 118 -17.92 1.06 5.83
CA ALA A 118 -18.72 2.05 5.11
C ALA A 118 -17.88 2.82 4.08
N GLY A 119 -16.60 3.11 4.37
CA GLY A 119 -15.67 3.75 3.43
C GLY A 119 -15.36 2.91 2.18
N TRP A 120 -15.49 1.58 2.27
CA TRP A 120 -15.27 0.67 1.13
C TRP A 120 -16.50 0.45 0.27
N GLU A 121 -17.71 0.84 0.72
CA GLU A 121 -18.96 0.51 0.06
C GLU A 121 -18.96 0.95 -1.41
N ALA A 122 -18.66 2.22 -1.69
CA ALA A 122 -18.60 2.73 -3.05
C ALA A 122 -17.54 2.03 -3.91
N ALA A 123 -16.33 1.82 -3.38
CA ALA A 123 -15.25 1.17 -4.10
C ALA A 123 -15.58 -0.29 -4.48
N VAL A 124 -16.42 -0.97 -3.70
CA VAL A 124 -16.83 -2.36 -3.95
C VAL A 124 -18.05 -2.44 -4.85
N THR A 125 -19.04 -1.54 -4.71
CA THR A 125 -20.34 -1.61 -5.41
C THR A 125 -20.38 -0.77 -6.68
N GLU A 126 -19.72 0.38 -6.68
CA GLU A 126 -19.71 1.36 -7.78
C GLU A 126 -18.30 1.96 -7.94
N PRO A 127 -17.29 1.16 -8.35
CA PRO A 127 -15.92 1.64 -8.45
C PRO A 127 -15.83 2.85 -9.39
N PRO A 128 -14.98 3.85 -9.09
CA PRO A 128 -14.88 5.10 -9.88
C PRO A 128 -14.46 4.88 -11.33
N SER A 129 -13.70 3.83 -11.60
CA SER A 129 -13.31 3.40 -12.94
C SER A 129 -13.04 1.90 -12.98
N PRO A 130 -12.95 1.28 -14.18
CA PRO A 130 -12.63 -0.15 -14.32
C PRO A 130 -11.28 -0.56 -13.72
N GLU A 131 -10.34 0.37 -13.60
CA GLU A 131 -9.00 0.14 -13.06
C GLU A 131 -8.95 0.19 -11.51
N HIS A 132 -10.09 0.50 -10.86
CA HIS A 132 -10.20 0.41 -9.41
C HIS A 132 -10.64 -0.99 -9.01
N HIS A 133 -9.81 -1.68 -8.24
CA HIS A 133 -10.08 -3.05 -7.82
C HIS A 133 -10.03 -3.20 -6.30
N VAL A 134 -10.96 -3.95 -5.76
CA VAL A 134 -10.92 -4.40 -4.36
C VAL A 134 -10.90 -5.92 -4.36
N LEU A 135 -9.85 -6.50 -3.80
CA LEU A 135 -9.66 -7.94 -3.71
C LEU A 135 -9.74 -8.41 -2.27
N VAL A 136 -10.27 -9.62 -2.09
CA VAL A 136 -10.25 -10.31 -0.80
C VAL A 136 -9.56 -11.65 -0.91
N ALA A 137 -8.76 -11.99 0.10
CA ALA A 137 -8.25 -13.32 0.31
C ALA A 137 -9.18 -14.07 1.26
N THR A 138 -9.56 -15.29 0.87
CA THR A 138 -10.44 -16.14 1.67
C THR A 138 -9.74 -17.43 2.07
N THR A 139 -10.11 -18.00 3.22
CA THR A 139 -9.71 -19.34 3.64
C THR A 139 -10.92 -20.24 3.69
N ALA A 140 -10.74 -21.53 3.36
CA ALA A 140 -11.78 -22.51 3.56
C ALA A 140 -11.91 -22.82 5.07
N GLN A 141 -13.15 -22.89 5.56
CA GLN A 141 -13.41 -23.48 6.88
C GLN A 141 -13.50 -25.00 6.75
N ALA A 142 -13.36 -25.69 7.85
CA ALA A 142 -13.33 -27.16 7.90
C ALA A 142 -14.60 -27.84 7.33
N ASP A 143 -15.72 -27.12 7.27
CA ASP A 143 -17.00 -27.56 6.75
C ASP A 143 -17.18 -27.33 5.23
N ALA A 144 -16.17 -26.81 4.54
CA ALA A 144 -16.11 -26.56 3.08
C ALA A 144 -17.23 -25.65 2.49
N VAL A 145 -18.23 -25.27 3.25
CA VAL A 145 -19.39 -24.48 2.78
C VAL A 145 -19.18 -22.99 3.01
N SER A 146 -18.48 -22.60 4.07
CA SER A 146 -18.24 -21.21 4.42
C SER A 146 -16.78 -20.81 4.18
N ARG A 147 -16.58 -19.69 3.52
CA ARG A 147 -15.25 -19.07 3.32
C ARG A 147 -15.17 -17.78 4.09
N THR A 148 -14.16 -17.65 4.93
CA THR A 148 -13.92 -16.45 5.71
C THR A 148 -12.94 -15.54 4.98
N VAL A 149 -13.27 -14.26 4.87
CA VAL A 149 -12.33 -13.23 4.40
C VAL A 149 -11.26 -13.02 5.47
N VAL A 150 -10.01 -13.18 5.08
CA VAL A 150 -8.85 -13.06 5.98
C VAL A 150 -7.82 -12.04 5.47
N GLY A 151 -8.06 -11.44 4.32
CA GLY A 151 -7.19 -10.41 3.78
C GLY A 151 -7.91 -9.56 2.76
N LEU A 152 -7.39 -8.35 2.56
CA LEU A 152 -7.87 -7.40 1.55
C LEU A 152 -6.70 -6.74 0.84
N LEU A 153 -6.97 -6.27 -0.39
CA LEU A 153 -6.10 -5.39 -1.15
C LEU A 153 -6.97 -4.47 -1.98
N GLY A 154 -6.68 -3.16 -1.93
CA GLY A 154 -7.27 -2.15 -2.81
C GLY A 154 -6.25 -1.69 -3.84
N LEU A 155 -6.70 -1.47 -5.08
CA LEU A 155 -5.93 -0.88 -6.17
C LEU A 155 -6.65 0.32 -6.73
N ALA A 156 -5.89 1.37 -7.04
CA ALA A 156 -6.37 2.53 -7.76
C ALA A 156 -5.32 3.01 -8.75
N PRO A 157 -5.72 3.54 -9.93
CA PRO A 157 -4.78 4.19 -10.83
C PRO A 157 -4.16 5.39 -10.12
N THR A 158 -2.86 5.58 -10.31
CA THR A 158 -2.13 6.73 -9.81
C THR A 158 -1.37 7.37 -10.95
N GLN A 159 -1.06 8.64 -10.81
CA GLN A 159 -0.26 9.38 -11.78
C GLN A 159 1.14 9.57 -11.21
N SER A 160 2.14 9.33 -12.03
CA SER A 160 3.49 9.74 -11.68
C SER A 160 3.58 11.26 -11.70
N MET A 161 4.20 11.81 -10.67
CA MET A 161 4.52 13.25 -10.60
C MET A 161 6.02 13.41 -10.83
N ASP A 162 6.40 14.44 -11.59
CA ASP A 162 7.81 14.80 -11.73
C ASP A 162 8.40 15.34 -10.40
N ALA A 163 9.70 15.60 -10.40
CA ALA A 163 10.40 16.12 -9.23
C ALA A 163 9.89 17.51 -8.78
N GLU A 164 9.25 18.24 -9.66
CA GLU A 164 8.66 19.57 -9.44
C GLU A 164 7.19 19.48 -8.99
N GLY A 165 6.60 18.29 -8.93
CA GLY A 165 5.22 18.06 -8.52
C GLY A 165 4.18 18.25 -9.63
N HIS A 166 4.60 18.34 -10.88
CA HIS A 166 3.68 18.35 -12.01
C HIS A 166 3.29 16.92 -12.38
N VAL A 167 2.01 16.75 -12.68
CA VAL A 167 1.51 15.48 -13.23
C VAL A 167 2.08 15.34 -14.63
N ASP A 168 2.87 14.31 -14.84
CA ASP A 168 3.36 13.97 -16.18
C ASP A 168 2.21 13.36 -17.00
N GLU A 169 1.61 14.12 -17.92
CA GLU A 169 0.56 13.65 -18.81
C GLU A 169 1.03 12.50 -19.74
N ALA A 170 2.34 12.40 -19.95
CA ALA A 170 2.98 11.30 -20.66
C ALA A 170 3.56 10.25 -19.68
N GLY A 171 3.34 10.42 -18.38
CA GLY A 171 3.93 9.64 -17.31
C GLY A 171 3.60 8.16 -17.40
N VAL A 172 4.44 7.38 -16.76
CA VAL A 172 4.24 5.94 -16.62
C VAL A 172 2.91 5.69 -15.93
N GLN A 173 2.01 4.97 -16.58
CA GLN A 173 0.77 4.51 -15.96
C GLN A 173 1.13 3.61 -14.78
N ALA A 174 0.87 4.10 -13.58
CA ALA A 174 1.13 3.37 -12.34
C ALA A 174 -0.20 3.05 -11.65
N VAL A 175 -0.17 2.01 -10.84
CA VAL A 175 -1.29 1.63 -9.96
C VAL A 175 -0.78 1.61 -8.54
N GLU A 176 -1.52 2.22 -7.64
CA GLU A 176 -1.22 2.25 -6.21
C GLU A 176 -2.00 1.17 -5.47
N VAL A 177 -1.30 0.45 -4.59
CA VAL A 177 -1.92 -0.39 -3.57
C VAL A 177 -2.42 0.54 -2.46
N THR A 178 -3.70 0.85 -2.48
CA THR A 178 -4.33 1.79 -1.53
C THR A 178 -4.59 1.19 -0.16
N ALA A 179 -4.66 -0.14 -0.08
CA ALA A 179 -4.76 -0.90 1.15
C ALA A 179 -4.22 -2.31 0.94
N LEU A 180 -3.52 -2.83 1.93
CA LEU A 180 -3.06 -4.22 1.97
C LEU A 180 -3.09 -4.70 3.42
N GLY A 181 -3.80 -5.77 3.67
CA GLY A 181 -3.87 -6.34 5.01
C GLY A 181 -4.22 -7.82 5.00
N VAL A 182 -3.63 -8.56 5.93
CA VAL A 182 -3.98 -9.94 6.25
C VAL A 182 -4.16 -10.06 7.74
N GLU A 183 -5.30 -10.59 8.16
CA GLU A 183 -5.61 -10.83 9.57
C GLU A 183 -4.43 -11.49 10.29
N PRO A 184 -4.02 -11.01 11.46
CA PRO A 184 -2.82 -11.51 12.17
C PRO A 184 -2.81 -13.04 12.34
N ALA A 185 -3.95 -13.64 12.70
CA ALA A 185 -4.07 -15.09 12.87
C ALA A 185 -3.94 -15.90 11.55
N SER A 186 -4.07 -15.23 10.41
CA SER A 186 -4.03 -15.82 9.07
C SER A 186 -2.76 -15.47 8.30
N GLN A 187 -1.85 -14.70 8.90
CA GLN A 187 -0.56 -14.35 8.29
C GLN A 187 0.35 -15.56 8.09
N ARG A 188 1.40 -15.41 7.27
CA ARG A 188 2.42 -16.43 6.96
C ARG A 188 1.88 -17.69 6.28
N ARG A 189 0.66 -17.62 5.73
CA ARG A 189 0.02 -18.68 4.94
C ARG A 189 -0.08 -18.34 3.45
N GLY A 190 0.67 -17.31 3.00
CA GLY A 190 0.75 -16.88 1.60
C GLY A 190 -0.44 -16.04 1.11
N HIS A 191 -1.35 -15.59 1.98
CA HIS A 191 -2.49 -14.75 1.57
C HIS A 191 -2.04 -13.41 0.98
N GLY A 192 -1.09 -12.72 1.64
CA GLY A 192 -0.55 -11.45 1.15
C GLY A 192 0.13 -11.59 -0.21
N SER A 193 0.97 -12.61 -0.39
CA SER A 193 1.65 -12.83 -1.68
C SER A 193 0.67 -13.16 -2.81
N ARG A 194 -0.41 -13.90 -2.53
CA ARG A 194 -1.47 -14.16 -3.52
C ARG A 194 -2.28 -12.92 -3.86
N LEU A 195 -2.56 -12.04 -2.87
CA LEU A 195 -3.21 -10.76 -3.12
C LEU A 195 -2.35 -9.88 -4.02
N LEU A 196 -1.06 -9.75 -3.73
CA LEU A 196 -0.14 -8.96 -4.56
C LEU A 196 0.06 -9.57 -5.95
N ALA A 197 0.12 -10.89 -6.10
CA ALA A 197 0.19 -11.53 -7.40
C ALA A 197 -1.05 -11.21 -8.26
N ALA A 198 -2.25 -11.32 -7.68
CA ALA A 198 -3.49 -10.96 -8.36
C ALA A 198 -3.55 -9.46 -8.71
N ALA A 199 -3.01 -8.60 -7.83
CA ALA A 199 -2.89 -7.17 -8.08
C ALA A 199 -1.99 -6.86 -9.28
N VAL A 200 -0.83 -7.53 -9.37
CA VAL A 200 0.09 -7.41 -10.52
C VAL A 200 -0.59 -7.85 -11.82
N ASP A 201 -1.33 -8.95 -11.79
CA ASP A 201 -2.03 -9.45 -12.97
C ASP A 201 -3.10 -8.45 -13.46
N LEU A 202 -3.88 -7.87 -12.55
CA LEU A 202 -4.87 -6.84 -12.87
C LEU A 202 -4.21 -5.56 -13.38
N ALA A 203 -3.19 -5.06 -12.68
CA ALA A 203 -2.46 -3.87 -13.09
C ALA A 203 -1.89 -4.00 -14.51
N ARG A 204 -1.34 -5.17 -14.88
CA ARG A 204 -0.88 -5.45 -16.25
C ARG A 204 -2.02 -5.49 -17.27
N GLN A 205 -3.17 -6.06 -16.90
CA GLN A 205 -4.36 -6.07 -17.76
C GLN A 205 -4.87 -4.67 -18.02
N ASP A 206 -4.78 -3.78 -17.04
CA ASP A 206 -5.16 -2.37 -17.13
C ASP A 206 -4.09 -1.51 -17.85
N GLY A 207 -2.97 -2.11 -18.26
CA GLY A 207 -1.90 -1.44 -18.98
C GLY A 207 -0.92 -0.67 -18.11
N ALA A 208 -0.96 -0.84 -16.79
CA ALA A 208 0.00 -0.23 -15.90
C ALA A 208 1.41 -0.82 -16.09
N ARG A 209 2.41 0.03 -15.92
CA ARG A 209 3.83 -0.32 -16.03
C ARG A 209 4.56 -0.35 -14.69
N ALA A 210 3.91 0.14 -13.65
CA ALA A 210 4.46 0.17 -12.30
C ALA A 210 3.38 -0.09 -11.25
N LEU A 211 3.78 -0.75 -10.19
CA LEU A 211 3.01 -0.92 -8.96
C LEU A 211 3.68 -0.15 -7.85
N VAL A 212 2.91 0.69 -7.14
CA VAL A 212 3.37 1.52 -6.04
C VAL A 212 2.62 1.12 -4.77
N ALA A 213 3.31 1.15 -3.63
CA ALA A 213 2.70 0.93 -2.33
C ALA A 213 3.35 1.82 -1.27
N TRP A 214 2.58 2.23 -0.27
CA TRP A 214 3.09 2.95 0.89
C TRP A 214 3.08 2.03 2.10
N ALA A 215 4.20 1.95 2.78
CA ALA A 215 4.36 1.13 3.98
C ALA A 215 4.79 1.99 5.16
N VAL A 216 4.12 1.83 6.28
CA VAL A 216 4.48 2.51 7.53
C VAL A 216 5.89 2.09 7.93
N ARG A 217 6.76 3.08 8.14
CA ARG A 217 8.12 2.85 8.62
C ARG A 217 8.07 2.18 9.97
N GLY A 218 8.80 1.07 10.12
CA GLY A 218 8.73 0.24 11.32
C GLY A 218 7.76 -0.93 11.23
N ASP A 219 6.83 -0.97 10.25
CA ASP A 219 6.07 -2.18 9.95
C ASP A 219 6.90 -3.14 9.09
N GLU A 220 7.71 -3.93 9.76
CA GLU A 220 8.54 -4.93 9.09
C GLU A 220 7.72 -6.06 8.42
N SER A 221 6.48 -6.28 8.82
CA SER A 221 5.63 -7.32 8.22
C SER A 221 5.26 -6.96 6.80
N VAL A 222 4.81 -5.72 6.58
CA VAL A 222 4.47 -5.20 5.25
C VAL A 222 5.73 -5.03 4.43
N SER A 223 6.80 -4.41 4.95
CA SER A 223 8.05 -4.20 4.24
C SER A 223 8.68 -5.49 3.73
N ARG A 224 8.72 -6.54 4.56
CA ARG A 224 9.19 -7.87 4.13
C ARG A 224 8.29 -8.51 3.07
N LEU A 225 6.98 -8.31 3.17
CA LEU A 225 6.04 -8.82 2.17
C LEU A 225 6.28 -8.13 0.82
N LEU A 226 6.39 -6.80 0.79
CA LEU A 226 6.67 -6.03 -0.43
C LEU A 226 8.01 -6.45 -1.05
N ALA A 227 9.07 -6.54 -0.24
CA ALA A 227 10.37 -7.02 -0.71
C ALA A 227 10.31 -8.45 -1.27
N SER A 228 9.51 -9.35 -0.67
CA SER A 228 9.40 -10.75 -1.10
C SER A 228 8.75 -10.92 -2.48
N VAL A 229 8.01 -9.93 -2.96
CA VAL A 229 7.39 -9.92 -4.29
C VAL A 229 8.15 -9.04 -5.29
N GLY A 230 9.34 -8.56 -4.92
CA GLY A 230 10.24 -7.82 -5.82
C GLY A 230 10.06 -6.31 -5.82
N MET A 231 9.25 -5.75 -4.91
CA MET A 231 9.20 -4.29 -4.73
C MET A 231 10.43 -3.80 -3.97
N ALA A 232 10.86 -2.58 -4.28
CA ALA A 232 11.99 -1.93 -3.63
C ALA A 232 11.59 -0.53 -3.12
N PRO A 233 12.20 -0.04 -2.03
CA PRO A 233 11.97 1.33 -1.57
C PRO A 233 12.53 2.32 -2.59
N THR A 234 11.76 3.37 -2.88
CA THR A 234 12.14 4.42 -3.85
C THR A 234 12.93 5.55 -3.23
N GLY A 235 12.93 5.68 -1.91
CA GLY A 235 13.48 6.81 -1.17
C GLY A 235 12.46 7.93 -0.90
N ALA A 236 11.34 7.95 -1.62
CA ALA A 236 10.25 8.88 -1.32
C ALA A 236 9.52 8.47 -0.02
N HIS A 237 9.09 9.44 0.73
CA HIS A 237 8.33 9.22 1.97
C HIS A 237 7.30 10.33 2.18
N ARG A 238 6.30 10.05 3.00
CA ARG A 238 5.29 11.02 3.45
C ARG A 238 5.02 10.84 4.94
N VAL A 239 4.54 11.90 5.59
CA VAL A 239 4.18 11.87 7.01
C VAL A 239 2.67 11.89 7.15
N LEU A 240 2.12 10.90 7.81
CA LEU A 240 0.71 10.86 8.20
C LEU A 240 0.50 11.80 9.40
N GLY A 241 -0.52 12.65 9.33
CA GLY A 241 -0.91 13.54 10.43
C GLY A 241 -1.63 12.80 11.57
N VAL A 242 -1.09 11.67 12.01
CA VAL A 242 -1.70 10.78 13.00
C VAL A 242 -0.79 10.76 14.24
N GLY A 243 -1.36 11.05 15.41
CA GLY A 243 -0.58 11.16 16.64
C GLY A 243 0.45 12.29 16.56
N GLU A 244 1.72 11.98 16.78
CA GLU A 244 2.85 12.91 16.67
C GLU A 244 3.50 12.89 15.27
N GLY A 245 2.85 12.23 14.31
CA GLY A 245 3.34 11.95 12.97
C GLY A 245 3.88 10.52 12.86
N ILE A 246 3.59 9.87 11.73
CA ILE A 246 4.09 8.53 11.38
C ILE A 246 4.51 8.57 9.93
N THR A 247 5.73 8.14 9.63
CA THR A 247 6.26 8.15 8.28
C THR A 247 5.84 6.89 7.52
N GLU A 248 5.45 7.07 6.26
CA GLU A 248 5.33 5.99 5.29
C GLU A 248 6.42 6.12 4.23
N ASP A 249 7.05 5.01 3.91
CA ASP A 249 8.02 4.89 2.82
C ASP A 249 7.34 4.36 1.57
N CYS A 250 7.68 4.94 0.42
CA CYS A 250 7.18 4.52 -0.89
C CYS A 250 7.98 3.32 -1.40
N TRP A 251 7.28 2.30 -1.86
CA TRP A 251 7.80 1.09 -2.50
C TRP A 251 7.28 0.99 -3.92
N ALA A 252 8.10 0.55 -4.87
CA ALA A 252 7.68 0.36 -6.25
C ALA A 252 8.29 -0.88 -6.88
N ALA A 253 7.61 -1.37 -7.92
CA ALA A 253 8.11 -2.39 -8.84
C ALA A 253 7.67 -2.07 -10.26
N SER A 254 8.50 -2.35 -11.25
CA SER A 254 8.11 -2.39 -12.66
C SER A 254 7.26 -3.64 -12.93
N LEU A 255 6.25 -3.53 -13.81
CA LEU A 255 5.30 -4.57 -14.18
C LEU A 255 5.60 -5.20 -15.55
#